data_e789dd9e22eee279e97edd29a843569d
#
_entry.id   e789dd9e22eee279e97edd29a843569d
#
_cell.length_a   1.000
_cell.length_b   1.000
_cell.length_c   1.000
_cell.angle_alpha   90.00
_cell.angle_beta   90.00
_cell.angle_gamma   90.00
#
_symmetry.space_group_name_H-M   'P 1'
#
loop_
_entity.id
_entity.type
_entity.pdbx_description
1 polymer ?
#
loop_
_entity_poly.entity_id
_entity_poly.type
_entity_poly.pdbx_seq_one_letter_code
_entity_poly.pdbx_strand_id
1 'polypeptide(L)'
;LKNMKRLSLFSLVLLLTSFTMSISQSTMTTAYPILMKQFGINAANVQWVTSGFMVAMTLVMPLSPWLLDNIPLKKLLNLIVGVFLVGTLYAMVTPNFLGVVIGRLLEGVAVGALFPTYQAVILENTPKDDRGVAMGTVGLVMGSALAVGPIVSGIVLQWGSWRILFGLFFIVLLVLIITMQSKIENTHKLEPRNFDFMSAFLLIGFAGILYTISVLPATGWNWPLGLILLFSVIFLLTFVVRQLKEETPFLDLRVFKYQGYLPAMLLTGMSYSGLITATVLMPLYFQKVYHLVPVISGLLMIPAAVFLSSMNPRAGRLLEKIGLRPLVLLGSTMMVLGYVDLAVFGTKYLLLAIIGAMLLEGGNAFIMMPAVTAANNALPKHLVSHGTAIITTMRQVIGATSILVASILIGVFIKSTSYGAALNHTAAWFILIPLSGYLLASRIRVQKQD
;
A
#
# COMPACT_ATOMS: atom_id res chain seq x y z
N LEU A 1 9.96 13.42 20.47
CA LEU A 1 9.34 14.75 20.32
C LEU A 1 10.35 15.87 19.97
N LYS A 2 11.59 15.85 20.48
CA LYS A 2 12.62 16.88 20.17
C LYS A 2 13.09 16.88 18.70
N ASN A 3 13.07 15.72 18.01
CA ASN A 3 13.46 15.60 16.60
C ASN A 3 12.29 15.81 15.62
N MET A 4 11.02 15.79 16.06
CA MET A 4 9.89 16.19 15.23
C MET A 4 9.87 17.69 14.89
N LYS A 5 10.64 18.53 15.56
CA LYS A 5 10.81 19.95 15.21
C LYS A 5 11.52 20.18 13.86
N ARG A 6 12.05 19.14 13.21
CA ARG A 6 12.73 19.23 11.91
C ARG A 6 11.86 18.92 10.69
N LEU A 7 10.64 18.39 10.87
CA LEU A 7 9.69 18.31 9.76
C LEU A 7 9.16 19.72 9.50
N SER A 8 9.38 20.22 8.30
CA SER A 8 8.81 21.52 7.89
C SER A 8 7.28 21.44 8.00
N LEU A 9 6.63 22.58 8.22
CA LEU A 9 5.16 22.64 8.24
C LEU A 9 4.57 22.09 6.93
N PHE A 10 5.30 22.25 5.84
CA PHE A 10 5.00 21.65 4.54
C PHE A 10 4.96 20.11 4.61
N SER A 11 5.99 19.46 5.16
CA SER A 11 6.01 17.99 5.32
C SER A 11 4.86 17.48 6.19
N LEU A 12 4.51 18.22 7.25
CA LEU A 12 3.37 17.87 8.11
C LEU A 12 2.05 17.89 7.34
N VAL A 13 1.78 18.95 6.58
CA VAL A 13 0.54 19.07 5.80
C VAL A 13 0.48 17.99 4.71
N LEU A 14 1.61 17.70 4.06
CA LEU A 14 1.71 16.62 3.07
C LEU A 14 1.39 15.24 3.69
N LEU A 15 1.91 14.97 4.89
CA LEU A 15 1.62 13.77 5.65
C LEU A 15 0.15 13.68 6.08
N LEU A 16 -0.46 14.78 6.52
CA LEU A 16 -1.88 14.83 6.88
C LEU A 16 -2.79 14.60 5.68
N THR A 17 -2.44 15.16 4.53
CA THR A 17 -3.16 14.90 3.27
C THR A 17 -3.08 13.42 2.89
N SER A 18 -1.87 12.85 2.93
CA SER A 18 -1.65 11.42 2.65
C SER A 18 -2.38 10.53 3.65
N PHE A 19 -2.41 10.90 4.93
CA PHE A 19 -3.14 10.20 5.98
C PHE A 19 -4.64 10.15 5.70
N THR A 20 -5.25 11.32 5.39
CA THR A 20 -6.69 11.42 5.10
C THR A 20 -7.08 10.58 3.88
N MET A 21 -6.27 10.66 2.81
CA MET A 21 -6.51 9.87 1.60
C MET A 21 -6.31 8.36 1.84
N SER A 22 -5.35 7.98 2.71
CA SER A 22 -5.14 6.57 3.11
C SER A 22 -6.27 6.02 3.97
N ILE A 23 -6.85 6.83 4.85
CA ILE A 23 -8.04 6.45 5.62
C ILE A 23 -9.21 6.14 4.68
N SER A 24 -9.45 6.99 3.66
CA SER A 24 -10.50 6.75 2.67
C SER A 24 -10.35 5.38 1.99
N GLN A 25 -9.12 4.92 1.74
CA GLN A 25 -8.87 3.59 1.17
C GLN A 25 -9.44 2.46 2.04
N SER A 26 -9.28 2.53 3.36
CA SER A 26 -9.61 1.44 4.29
C SER A 26 -11.04 1.49 4.85
N THR A 27 -11.75 2.62 4.73
CA THR A 27 -13.08 2.81 5.33
C THR A 27 -14.21 2.09 4.61
N MET A 28 -14.10 1.91 3.29
CA MET A 28 -15.24 1.46 2.48
C MET A 28 -15.63 0.00 2.70
N THR A 29 -14.72 -0.85 3.13
CA THR A 29 -14.99 -2.28 3.39
C THR A 29 -16.05 -2.49 4.47
N THR A 30 -16.10 -1.63 5.48
CA THR A 30 -17.12 -1.67 6.54
C THR A 30 -18.50 -1.23 6.06
N ALA A 31 -18.57 -0.45 4.97
CA ALA A 31 -19.83 0.01 4.37
C ALA A 31 -20.45 -1.00 3.39
N TYR A 32 -19.76 -2.10 3.05
CA TYR A 32 -20.24 -3.08 2.07
C TYR A 32 -21.67 -3.59 2.34
N PRO A 33 -22.05 -4.03 3.56
CA PRO A 33 -23.41 -4.53 3.79
C PRO A 33 -24.48 -3.47 3.51
N ILE A 34 -24.19 -2.20 3.82
CA ILE A 34 -25.12 -1.08 3.59
C ILE A 34 -25.25 -0.81 2.08
N LEU A 35 -24.13 -0.79 1.35
CA LEU A 35 -24.12 -0.60 -0.10
C LEU A 35 -24.85 -1.75 -0.82
N MET A 36 -24.60 -3.00 -0.41
CA MET A 36 -25.29 -4.18 -0.97
C MET A 36 -26.79 -4.09 -0.81
N LYS A 37 -27.25 -3.72 0.40
CA LYS A 37 -28.69 -3.56 0.70
C LYS A 37 -29.30 -2.40 -0.08
N GLN A 38 -28.62 -1.25 -0.14
CA GLN A 38 -29.13 -0.04 -0.77
C GLN A 38 -29.26 -0.15 -2.29
N PHE A 39 -28.24 -0.77 -2.94
CA PHE A 39 -28.20 -0.89 -4.41
C PHE A 39 -28.67 -2.24 -4.94
N GLY A 40 -29.07 -3.18 -4.08
CA GLY A 40 -29.52 -4.51 -4.49
C GLY A 40 -28.44 -5.35 -5.19
N ILE A 41 -27.16 -5.17 -4.82
CA ILE A 41 -25.99 -5.81 -5.45
C ILE A 41 -25.41 -6.92 -4.58
N ASN A 42 -24.73 -7.87 -5.21
CA ASN A 42 -24.07 -8.96 -4.52
C ASN A 42 -22.66 -8.60 -4.00
N ALA A 43 -22.07 -9.52 -3.21
CA ALA A 43 -20.74 -9.33 -2.62
C ALA A 43 -19.62 -9.18 -3.66
N ALA A 44 -19.73 -9.81 -4.84
CA ALA A 44 -18.73 -9.67 -5.89
C ALA A 44 -18.77 -8.26 -6.52
N ASN A 45 -19.96 -7.71 -6.71
CA ASN A 45 -20.11 -6.37 -7.28
C ASN A 45 -19.65 -5.27 -6.31
N VAL A 46 -19.98 -5.37 -5.01
CA VAL A 46 -19.61 -4.34 -4.04
C VAL A 46 -18.08 -4.22 -3.87
N GLN A 47 -17.32 -5.28 -4.09
CA GLN A 47 -15.86 -5.26 -4.03
C GLN A 47 -15.22 -4.26 -5.02
N TRP A 48 -15.91 -3.91 -6.12
CA TRP A 48 -15.41 -2.91 -7.07
C TRP A 48 -15.19 -1.53 -6.45
N VAL A 49 -15.84 -1.21 -5.35
CA VAL A 49 -15.60 0.03 -4.57
C VAL A 49 -14.17 0.10 -4.07
N THR A 50 -13.56 -1.03 -3.69
CA THR A 50 -12.16 -1.10 -3.24
C THR A 50 -11.22 -1.57 -4.34
N SER A 51 -11.58 -2.60 -5.10
CA SER A 51 -10.73 -3.13 -6.18
C SER A 51 -10.54 -2.11 -7.29
N GLY A 52 -11.59 -1.40 -7.70
CA GLY A 52 -11.50 -0.33 -8.69
C GLY A 52 -10.55 0.80 -8.24
N PHE A 53 -10.68 1.23 -6.99
CA PHE A 53 -9.75 2.18 -6.38
C PHE A 53 -8.30 1.69 -6.45
N MET A 54 -8.03 0.44 -6.06
CA MET A 54 -6.68 -0.13 -6.05
C MET A 54 -6.09 -0.28 -7.46
N VAL A 55 -6.90 -0.68 -8.43
CA VAL A 55 -6.51 -0.78 -9.86
C VAL A 55 -6.13 0.60 -10.38
N ALA A 56 -6.99 1.61 -10.21
CA ALA A 56 -6.72 2.97 -10.64
C ALA A 56 -5.45 3.54 -9.98
N MET A 57 -5.29 3.31 -8.67
CA MET A 57 -4.12 3.71 -7.90
C MET A 57 -2.83 3.10 -8.47
N THR A 58 -2.83 1.80 -8.72
CA THR A 58 -1.63 1.10 -9.22
C THR A 58 -1.26 1.51 -10.65
N LEU A 59 -2.26 1.80 -11.49
CA LEU A 59 -2.03 2.29 -12.85
C LEU A 59 -1.33 3.66 -12.89
N VAL A 60 -1.65 4.52 -11.94
CA VAL A 60 -1.13 5.90 -11.94
C VAL A 60 0.21 6.01 -11.22
N MET A 61 0.54 5.11 -10.30
CA MET A 61 1.82 5.14 -9.58
C MET A 61 3.07 5.28 -10.50
N PRO A 62 3.20 4.53 -11.60
CA PRO A 62 4.33 4.67 -12.52
C PRO A 62 4.38 6.03 -13.25
N LEU A 63 3.26 6.77 -13.32
CA LEU A 63 3.19 8.09 -13.93
C LEU A 63 3.75 9.20 -13.01
N SER A 64 3.90 8.92 -11.72
CA SER A 64 4.24 9.95 -10.73
C SER A 64 5.60 10.65 -10.98
N PRO A 65 6.67 10.00 -11.47
CA PRO A 65 7.91 10.70 -11.82
C PRO A 65 7.70 11.72 -12.94
N TRP A 66 7.00 11.32 -14.01
CA TRP A 66 6.69 12.24 -15.10
C TRP A 66 5.85 13.44 -14.62
N LEU A 67 4.84 13.21 -13.77
CA LEU A 67 4.04 14.28 -13.19
C LEU A 67 4.90 15.24 -12.37
N LEU A 68 5.84 14.71 -11.57
CA LEU A 68 6.72 15.50 -10.71
C LEU A 68 7.74 16.30 -11.52
N ASP A 69 8.29 15.71 -12.61
CA ASP A 69 9.27 16.36 -13.48
C ASP A 69 8.65 17.47 -14.33
N ASN A 70 7.34 17.37 -14.69
CA ASN A 70 6.70 18.29 -15.62
C ASN A 70 5.80 19.33 -14.96
N ILE A 71 5.32 19.09 -13.75
CA ILE A 71 4.34 19.96 -13.08
C ILE A 71 4.95 20.50 -11.79
N PRO A 72 4.97 21.84 -11.59
CA PRO A 72 5.42 22.41 -10.33
C PRO A 72 4.70 21.78 -9.14
N LEU A 73 5.43 21.40 -8.10
CA LEU A 73 4.93 20.60 -6.98
C LEU A 73 3.63 21.16 -6.38
N LYS A 74 3.53 22.48 -6.24
CA LYS A 74 2.31 23.13 -5.75
C LYS A 74 1.11 22.87 -6.66
N LYS A 75 1.29 23.01 -7.99
CA LYS A 75 0.22 22.75 -8.96
C LYS A 75 -0.14 21.26 -8.97
N LEU A 76 0.86 20.38 -8.90
CA LEU A 76 0.67 18.93 -8.87
C LEU A 76 -0.16 18.50 -7.65
N LEU A 77 0.19 18.96 -6.45
CA LEU A 77 -0.55 18.64 -5.24
C LEU A 77 -1.99 19.17 -5.27
N ASN A 78 -2.19 20.38 -5.81
CA ASN A 78 -3.53 20.93 -6.02
C ASN A 78 -4.35 20.09 -6.99
N LEU A 79 -3.73 19.65 -8.09
CA LEU A 79 -4.39 18.76 -9.07
C LEU A 79 -4.77 17.42 -8.42
N ILE A 80 -3.84 16.79 -7.71
CA ILE A 80 -4.06 15.51 -7.02
C ILE A 80 -5.22 15.62 -6.02
N VAL A 81 -5.17 16.61 -5.13
CA VAL A 81 -6.24 16.80 -4.13
C VAL A 81 -7.55 17.22 -4.81
N GLY A 82 -7.49 18.03 -5.85
CA GLY A 82 -8.65 18.42 -6.66
C GLY A 82 -9.34 17.21 -7.29
N VAL A 83 -8.60 16.31 -7.93
CA VAL A 83 -9.15 15.06 -8.50
C VAL A 83 -9.77 14.17 -7.41
N PHE A 84 -9.12 14.08 -6.25
CA PHE A 84 -9.68 13.34 -5.11
C PHE A 84 -10.99 13.97 -4.63
N LEU A 85 -11.04 15.29 -4.44
CA LEU A 85 -12.25 16.00 -4.02
C LEU A 85 -13.40 15.84 -5.03
N VAL A 86 -13.12 15.90 -6.33
CA VAL A 86 -14.13 15.64 -7.38
C VAL A 86 -14.65 14.21 -7.27
N GLY A 87 -13.76 13.22 -7.13
CA GLY A 87 -14.15 11.81 -6.95
C GLY A 87 -15.01 11.60 -5.70
N THR A 88 -14.57 12.17 -4.58
CA THR A 88 -15.27 12.11 -3.29
C THR A 88 -16.66 12.75 -3.37
N LEU A 89 -16.76 13.96 -3.95
CA LEU A 89 -18.03 14.66 -4.14
C LEU A 89 -18.96 13.84 -5.05
N TYR A 90 -18.44 13.33 -6.17
CA TYR A 90 -19.22 12.53 -7.10
C TYR A 90 -19.76 11.25 -6.47
N ALA A 91 -18.90 10.51 -5.72
CA ALA A 91 -19.33 9.34 -4.98
C ALA A 91 -20.38 9.66 -3.91
N MET A 92 -20.27 10.83 -3.24
CA MET A 92 -21.21 11.27 -2.22
C MET A 92 -22.61 11.55 -2.76
N VAL A 93 -22.71 12.21 -3.93
CA VAL A 93 -24.01 12.69 -4.46
C VAL A 93 -24.69 11.71 -5.43
N THR A 94 -23.96 10.75 -5.97
CA THR A 94 -24.50 9.84 -7.00
C THR A 94 -25.66 9.00 -6.48
N PRO A 95 -26.74 8.80 -7.30
CA PRO A 95 -27.86 7.96 -6.94
C PRO A 95 -27.63 6.46 -7.23
N ASN A 96 -26.62 6.09 -8.01
CA ASN A 96 -26.39 4.73 -8.48
C ASN A 96 -25.02 4.17 -8.07
N PHE A 97 -24.89 2.85 -8.07
CA PHE A 97 -23.67 2.16 -7.68
C PHE A 97 -22.49 2.43 -8.61
N LEU A 98 -22.74 2.50 -9.93
CA LEU A 98 -21.67 2.80 -10.90
C LEU A 98 -21.01 4.15 -10.65
N GLY A 99 -21.79 5.16 -10.25
CA GLY A 99 -21.25 6.46 -9.87
C GLY A 99 -20.37 6.40 -8.64
N VAL A 100 -20.71 5.56 -7.64
CA VAL A 100 -19.82 5.32 -6.49
C VAL A 100 -18.48 4.73 -6.97
N VAL A 101 -18.52 3.73 -7.85
CA VAL A 101 -17.30 3.11 -8.40
C VAL A 101 -16.47 4.13 -9.19
N ILE A 102 -17.09 4.96 -10.03
CA ILE A 102 -16.39 6.02 -10.78
C ILE A 102 -15.72 7.02 -9.82
N GLY A 103 -16.42 7.47 -8.78
CA GLY A 103 -15.85 8.32 -7.75
C GLY A 103 -14.63 7.69 -7.08
N ARG A 104 -14.71 6.39 -6.76
CA ARG A 104 -13.60 5.61 -6.20
C ARG A 104 -12.42 5.44 -7.16
N LEU A 105 -12.68 5.29 -8.46
CA LEU A 105 -11.63 5.30 -9.49
C LEU A 105 -10.87 6.63 -9.48
N LEU A 106 -11.58 7.77 -9.44
CA LEU A 106 -10.95 9.10 -9.37
C LEU A 106 -10.12 9.29 -8.09
N GLU A 107 -10.64 8.85 -6.94
CA GLU A 107 -9.88 8.85 -5.69
C GLU A 107 -8.62 7.97 -5.81
N GLY A 108 -8.73 6.80 -6.44
CA GLY A 108 -7.61 5.90 -6.71
C GLY A 108 -6.53 6.56 -7.59
N VAL A 109 -6.93 7.25 -8.66
CA VAL A 109 -6.03 8.05 -9.53
C VAL A 109 -5.24 9.06 -8.70
N ALA A 110 -5.92 9.79 -7.83
CA ALA A 110 -5.28 10.80 -7.00
C ALA A 110 -4.28 10.19 -5.99
N VAL A 111 -4.66 9.11 -5.32
CA VAL A 111 -3.77 8.42 -4.36
C VAL A 111 -2.58 7.77 -5.05
N GLY A 112 -2.79 7.22 -6.27
CA GLY A 112 -1.73 6.65 -7.08
C GLY A 112 -0.67 7.67 -7.48
N ALA A 113 -1.06 8.88 -7.81
CA ALA A 113 -0.15 9.99 -8.07
C ALA A 113 0.51 10.50 -6.77
N LEU A 114 -0.23 10.55 -5.64
CA LEU A 114 0.26 11.11 -4.40
C LEU A 114 1.34 10.23 -3.74
N PHE A 115 1.13 8.92 -3.61
CA PHE A 115 1.97 8.06 -2.78
C PHE A 115 3.45 8.03 -3.19
N PRO A 116 3.82 7.82 -4.45
CA PRO A 116 5.22 7.91 -4.83
C PRO A 116 5.75 9.35 -4.74
N THR A 117 4.92 10.34 -5.12
CA THR A 117 5.30 11.75 -5.13
C THR A 117 5.71 12.26 -3.76
N TYR A 118 4.87 12.06 -2.71
CA TYR A 118 5.20 12.59 -1.38
C TYR A 118 6.39 11.86 -0.76
N GLN A 119 6.55 10.55 -1.03
CA GLN A 119 7.72 9.80 -0.55
C GLN A 119 9.00 10.28 -1.24
N ALA A 120 8.96 10.50 -2.57
CA ALA A 120 10.10 11.04 -3.32
C ALA A 120 10.47 12.44 -2.82
N VAL A 121 9.50 13.34 -2.67
CA VAL A 121 9.70 14.72 -2.19
C VAL A 121 10.29 14.74 -0.78
N ILE A 122 9.81 13.88 0.13
CA ILE A 122 10.38 13.76 1.48
C ILE A 122 11.83 13.27 1.41
N LEU A 123 12.13 12.24 0.62
CA LEU A 123 13.48 11.71 0.47
C LEU A 123 14.44 12.70 -0.18
N GLU A 124 14.02 13.45 -1.20
CA GLU A 124 14.83 14.45 -1.89
C GLU A 124 15.17 15.65 -1.01
N ASN A 125 14.24 16.07 -0.16
CA ASN A 125 14.38 17.21 0.74
C ASN A 125 14.96 16.86 2.12
N THR A 126 15.26 15.58 2.37
CA THR A 126 15.83 15.12 3.63
C THR A 126 17.30 14.68 3.40
N PRO A 127 18.26 15.16 4.23
CA PRO A 127 19.62 14.65 4.21
C PRO A 127 19.66 13.12 4.36
N LYS A 128 20.64 12.45 3.73
CA LYS A 128 20.71 10.98 3.73
C LYS A 128 20.68 10.37 5.12
N ASP A 129 21.33 11.01 6.09
CA ASP A 129 21.43 10.54 7.47
C ASP A 129 20.11 10.63 8.25
N ASP A 130 19.20 11.53 7.86
CA ASP A 130 17.89 11.73 8.50
C ASP A 130 16.73 11.03 7.74
N ARG A 131 16.98 10.41 6.58
CA ARG A 131 15.95 9.78 5.73
C ARG A 131 15.26 8.62 6.42
N GLY A 132 15.98 7.86 7.24
CA GLY A 132 15.40 6.77 8.03
C GLY A 132 14.31 7.25 8.96
N VAL A 133 14.56 8.33 9.70
CA VAL A 133 13.57 8.95 10.61
C VAL A 133 12.39 9.52 9.83
N ALA A 134 12.65 10.21 8.72
CA ALA A 134 11.60 10.78 7.87
C ALA A 134 10.67 9.69 7.30
N MET A 135 11.24 8.62 6.73
CA MET A 135 10.46 7.50 6.20
C MET A 135 9.80 6.67 7.30
N GLY A 136 10.42 6.56 8.48
CA GLY A 136 9.76 5.99 9.66
C GLY A 136 8.50 6.76 10.07
N THR A 137 8.50 8.10 9.92
CA THR A 137 7.30 8.94 10.14
C THR A 137 6.25 8.71 9.05
N VAL A 138 6.67 8.54 7.80
CA VAL A 138 5.77 8.12 6.70
C VAL A 138 5.09 6.79 7.04
N GLY A 139 5.86 5.81 7.50
CA GLY A 139 5.35 4.51 7.91
C GLY A 139 4.36 4.58 9.09
N LEU A 140 4.63 5.46 10.07
CA LEU A 140 3.70 5.74 11.17
C LEU A 140 2.36 6.25 10.64
N VAL A 141 2.40 7.23 9.74
CA VAL A 141 1.19 7.83 9.14
C VAL A 141 0.40 6.80 8.35
N MET A 142 1.06 6.02 7.48
CA MET A 142 0.40 4.99 6.68
C MET A 142 -0.19 3.86 7.55
N GLY A 143 0.57 3.36 8.51
CA GLY A 143 0.12 2.32 9.42
C GLY A 143 -1.06 2.76 10.30
N SER A 144 -0.99 4.00 10.81
CA SER A 144 -2.10 4.58 11.59
C SER A 144 -3.38 4.73 10.75
N ALA A 145 -3.26 5.07 9.45
CA ALA A 145 -4.43 5.21 8.58
C ALA A 145 -5.18 3.89 8.39
N LEU A 146 -4.46 2.77 8.29
CA LEU A 146 -5.08 1.44 8.18
C LEU A 146 -5.88 1.07 9.42
N ALA A 147 -5.39 1.45 10.62
CA ALA A 147 -6.08 1.22 11.88
C ALA A 147 -7.28 2.15 12.08
N VAL A 148 -7.10 3.43 11.76
CA VAL A 148 -8.10 4.47 11.99
C VAL A 148 -9.29 4.34 11.03
N GLY A 149 -9.07 3.85 9.80
CA GLY A 149 -10.11 3.73 8.78
C GLY A 149 -11.36 2.97 9.22
N PRO A 150 -11.27 1.71 9.64
CA PRO A 150 -12.41 0.95 10.12
C PRO A 150 -13.10 1.57 11.36
N ILE A 151 -12.33 2.23 12.24
CA ILE A 151 -12.86 2.90 13.44
C ILE A 151 -13.73 4.09 13.02
N VAL A 152 -13.18 4.98 12.19
CA VAL A 152 -13.90 6.15 11.66
C VAL A 152 -15.15 5.71 10.93
N SER A 153 -15.03 4.69 10.07
CA SER A 153 -16.16 4.15 9.33
C SER A 153 -17.20 3.56 10.28
N GLY A 154 -16.79 2.75 11.27
CA GLY A 154 -17.71 2.16 12.24
C GLY A 154 -18.50 3.20 13.05
N ILE A 155 -17.86 4.30 13.47
CA ILE A 155 -18.52 5.40 14.19
C ILE A 155 -19.47 6.16 13.26
N VAL A 156 -19.02 6.55 12.08
CA VAL A 156 -19.83 7.36 11.15
C VAL A 156 -21.04 6.60 10.62
N LEU A 157 -20.90 5.30 10.38
CA LEU A 157 -22.00 4.46 9.89
C LEU A 157 -23.11 4.25 10.93
N GLN A 158 -22.85 4.48 12.22
CA GLN A 158 -23.88 4.51 13.26
C GLN A 158 -24.84 5.70 13.08
N TRP A 159 -24.41 6.79 12.44
CA TRP A 159 -25.22 7.97 12.13
C TRP A 159 -26.02 7.83 10.82
N GLY A 160 -25.95 6.68 10.17
CA GLY A 160 -26.91 6.19 9.17
C GLY A 160 -26.43 6.13 7.74
N SER A 161 -25.62 7.04 7.21
CA SER A 161 -25.29 7.06 5.80
C SER A 161 -23.78 6.98 5.51
N TRP A 162 -23.41 6.03 4.65
CA TRP A 162 -22.04 5.94 4.11
C TRP A 162 -21.58 7.21 3.36
N ARG A 163 -22.54 8.03 2.87
CA ARG A 163 -22.25 9.32 2.23
C ARG A 163 -21.57 10.31 3.17
N ILE A 164 -21.83 10.22 4.47
CA ILE A 164 -21.20 11.06 5.49
C ILE A 164 -19.68 10.82 5.53
N LEU A 165 -19.21 9.59 5.25
CA LEU A 165 -17.77 9.31 5.16
C LEU A 165 -17.11 10.15 4.05
N PHE A 166 -17.71 10.17 2.87
CA PHE A 166 -17.20 11.01 1.77
C PHE A 166 -17.27 12.50 2.11
N GLY A 167 -18.37 12.96 2.72
CA GLY A 167 -18.50 14.34 3.19
C GLY A 167 -17.41 14.74 4.19
N LEU A 168 -17.08 13.86 5.14
CA LEU A 168 -15.99 14.07 6.11
C LEU A 168 -14.63 14.24 5.39
N PHE A 169 -14.29 13.32 4.49
CA PHE A 169 -13.03 13.40 3.73
C PHE A 169 -12.98 14.64 2.84
N PHE A 170 -14.10 15.00 2.21
CA PHE A 170 -14.21 16.20 1.41
C PHE A 170 -13.88 17.46 2.22
N ILE A 171 -14.52 17.64 3.38
CA ILE A 171 -14.31 18.80 4.24
C ILE A 171 -12.86 18.87 4.75
N VAL A 172 -12.33 17.75 5.25
CA VAL A 172 -10.95 17.70 5.78
C VAL A 172 -9.95 18.05 4.69
N LEU A 173 -10.07 17.47 3.50
CA LEU A 173 -9.14 17.74 2.39
C LEU A 173 -9.30 19.14 1.83
N LEU A 174 -10.52 19.68 1.81
CA LEU A 174 -10.75 21.08 1.40
C LEU A 174 -10.04 22.06 2.36
N VAL A 175 -10.13 21.84 3.66
CA VAL A 175 -9.40 22.64 4.66
C VAL A 175 -7.90 22.49 4.49
N LEU A 176 -7.41 21.26 4.30
CA LEU A 176 -5.98 21.01 4.09
C LEU A 176 -5.45 21.69 2.82
N ILE A 177 -6.15 21.60 1.68
CA ILE A 177 -5.68 22.23 0.43
C ILE A 177 -5.63 23.75 0.55
N ILE A 178 -6.59 24.38 1.23
CA ILE A 178 -6.60 25.82 1.48
C ILE A 178 -5.41 26.22 2.35
N THR A 179 -5.15 25.50 3.42
CA THR A 179 -4.02 25.77 4.34
C THR A 179 -2.66 25.52 3.69
N MET A 180 -2.58 24.56 2.76
CA MET A 180 -1.36 24.24 2.01
C MET A 180 -0.90 25.38 1.10
N GLN A 181 -1.81 26.21 0.56
CA GLN A 181 -1.49 27.19 -0.48
C GLN A 181 -0.34 28.14 -0.12
N SER A 182 -0.22 28.49 1.16
CA SER A 182 0.83 29.39 1.67
C SER A 182 2.11 28.68 2.09
N LYS A 183 2.14 27.34 2.11
CA LYS A 183 3.21 26.55 2.71
C LYS A 183 3.91 25.61 1.74
N ILE A 184 3.34 25.37 0.55
CA ILE A 184 3.98 24.55 -0.47
C ILE A 184 5.07 25.37 -1.15
N GLU A 185 6.29 24.90 -1.03
CA GLU A 185 7.45 25.38 -1.78
C GLU A 185 7.73 24.46 -2.96
N ASN A 186 8.08 25.02 -4.11
CA ASN A 186 8.50 24.24 -5.28
C ASN A 186 9.96 23.79 -5.10
N THR A 187 10.17 22.77 -4.28
CA THR A 187 11.51 22.27 -3.92
C THR A 187 12.08 21.30 -4.95
N HIS A 188 11.23 20.74 -5.81
CA HIS A 188 11.65 19.84 -6.89
C HIS A 188 12.02 20.64 -8.14
N LYS A 189 13.18 20.32 -8.74
CA LYS A 189 13.64 20.92 -9.99
C LYS A 189 12.90 20.29 -11.16
N LEU A 190 12.21 21.11 -11.95
CA LEU A 190 11.52 20.62 -13.14
C LEU A 190 12.52 20.16 -14.20
N GLU A 191 12.28 19.00 -14.78
CA GLU A 191 12.99 18.44 -15.93
C GLU A 191 11.95 18.03 -16.99
N PRO A 192 11.34 19.00 -17.70
CA PRO A 192 10.19 18.74 -18.58
C PRO A 192 10.51 17.69 -19.64
N ARG A 193 9.64 16.70 -19.77
CA ARG A 193 9.74 15.60 -20.74
C ARG A 193 8.44 15.45 -21.50
N ASN A 194 8.52 15.06 -22.76
CA ASN A 194 7.33 14.77 -23.56
C ASN A 194 6.53 13.61 -22.93
N PHE A 195 5.21 13.67 -23.05
CA PHE A 195 4.35 12.58 -22.57
C PHE A 195 4.38 11.42 -23.56
N ASP A 196 4.80 10.27 -23.10
CA ASP A 196 4.82 9.04 -23.90
C ASP A 196 3.47 8.32 -23.77
N PHE A 197 2.53 8.64 -24.67
CA PHE A 197 1.20 8.03 -24.73
C PHE A 197 1.25 6.51 -24.89
N MET A 198 2.23 5.98 -25.64
CA MET A 198 2.36 4.54 -25.83
C MET A 198 2.75 3.84 -24.51
N SER A 199 3.72 4.38 -23.80
CA SER A 199 4.10 3.83 -22.49
C SER A 199 2.95 3.91 -21.49
N ALA A 200 2.21 5.02 -21.47
CA ALA A 200 1.03 5.16 -20.62
C ALA A 200 -0.08 4.15 -20.97
N PHE A 201 -0.31 3.90 -22.27
CA PHE A 201 -1.24 2.88 -22.73
C PHE A 201 -0.81 1.45 -22.32
N LEU A 202 0.47 1.14 -22.44
CA LEU A 202 1.00 -0.18 -22.07
C LEU A 202 0.86 -0.48 -20.56
N LEU A 203 0.75 0.54 -19.70
CA LEU A 203 0.47 0.36 -18.26
C LEU A 203 -0.90 -0.30 -18.00
N ILE A 204 -1.82 -0.32 -18.97
CA ILE A 204 -3.09 -1.08 -18.86
C ILE A 204 -2.81 -2.56 -18.58
N GLY A 205 -1.64 -3.08 -18.96
CA GLY A 205 -1.21 -4.42 -18.59
C GLY A 205 -1.20 -4.66 -17.07
N PHE A 206 -0.83 -3.66 -16.26
CA PHE A 206 -0.96 -3.80 -14.80
C PHE A 206 -2.42 -3.93 -14.35
N ALA A 207 -3.34 -3.15 -14.94
CA ALA A 207 -4.77 -3.27 -14.63
C ALA A 207 -5.31 -4.66 -14.96
N GLY A 208 -4.92 -5.21 -16.11
CA GLY A 208 -5.36 -6.54 -16.53
C GLY A 208 -4.83 -7.66 -15.63
N ILE A 209 -3.57 -7.56 -15.14
CA ILE A 209 -3.03 -8.50 -14.15
C ILE A 209 -3.81 -8.37 -12.83
N LEU A 210 -3.99 -7.16 -12.30
CA LEU A 210 -4.73 -6.95 -11.04
C LEU A 210 -6.19 -7.38 -11.16
N TYR A 211 -6.83 -7.13 -12.31
CA TYR A 211 -8.18 -7.63 -12.60
C TYR A 211 -8.21 -9.15 -12.55
N THR A 212 -7.29 -9.82 -13.26
CA THR A 212 -7.18 -11.28 -13.26
C THR A 212 -7.00 -11.83 -11.85
N ILE A 213 -6.08 -11.24 -11.07
CA ILE A 213 -5.84 -11.60 -9.67
C ILE A 213 -7.12 -11.45 -8.82
N SER A 214 -7.89 -10.39 -9.02
CA SER A 214 -9.07 -10.10 -8.22
C SER A 214 -10.26 -11.00 -8.54
N VAL A 215 -10.41 -11.41 -9.81
CA VAL A 215 -11.58 -12.15 -10.30
C VAL A 215 -11.38 -13.67 -10.24
N LEU A 216 -10.14 -14.13 -10.39
CA LEU A 216 -9.80 -15.57 -10.45
C LEU A 216 -10.33 -16.40 -9.27
N PRO A 217 -10.28 -15.95 -7.99
CA PRO A 217 -10.82 -16.73 -6.88
C PRO A 217 -12.32 -16.95 -6.93
N ALA A 218 -13.06 -16.01 -7.52
CA ALA A 218 -14.52 -16.06 -7.59
C ALA A 218 -15.06 -16.82 -8.80
N THR A 219 -14.41 -16.69 -9.97
CA THR A 219 -14.89 -17.26 -11.23
C THR A 219 -14.17 -18.54 -11.64
N GLY A 220 -13.04 -18.84 -11.01
CA GLY A 220 -12.13 -19.87 -11.48
C GLY A 220 -11.46 -19.48 -12.82
N TRP A 221 -10.64 -20.40 -13.33
CA TRP A 221 -9.97 -20.20 -14.61
C TRP A 221 -10.93 -20.37 -15.77
N ASN A 222 -10.95 -19.40 -16.68
CA ASN A 222 -11.69 -19.45 -17.94
C ASN A 222 -10.89 -18.83 -19.08
N TRP A 223 -11.26 -19.13 -20.33
CA TRP A 223 -10.50 -18.67 -21.49
C TRP A 223 -10.44 -17.13 -21.68
N PRO A 224 -11.52 -16.34 -21.40
CA PRO A 224 -11.41 -14.88 -21.48
C PRO A 224 -10.40 -14.32 -20.47
N LEU A 225 -10.35 -14.87 -19.26
CA LEU A 225 -9.40 -14.46 -18.22
C LEU A 225 -7.96 -14.81 -18.65
N GLY A 226 -7.78 -15.95 -19.31
CA GLY A 226 -6.50 -16.34 -19.92
C GLY A 226 -6.02 -15.36 -20.98
N LEU A 227 -6.91 -14.89 -21.85
CA LEU A 227 -6.60 -13.87 -22.86
C LEU A 227 -6.23 -12.52 -22.20
N ILE A 228 -7.01 -12.07 -21.21
CA ILE A 228 -6.70 -10.84 -20.46
C ILE A 228 -5.29 -10.94 -19.87
N LEU A 229 -4.96 -12.05 -19.22
CA LEU A 229 -3.63 -12.24 -18.63
C LEU A 229 -2.54 -12.24 -19.70
N LEU A 230 -2.74 -12.95 -20.81
CA LEU A 230 -1.78 -13.01 -21.92
C LEU A 230 -1.48 -11.62 -22.49
N PHE A 231 -2.52 -10.85 -22.85
CA PHE A 231 -2.35 -9.48 -23.36
C PHE A 231 -1.71 -8.56 -22.32
N SER A 232 -2.08 -8.72 -21.04
CA SER A 232 -1.49 -7.94 -19.95
C SER A 232 0.01 -8.19 -19.81
N VAL A 233 0.45 -9.46 -19.89
CA VAL A 233 1.86 -9.82 -19.86
C VAL A 233 2.59 -9.27 -21.09
N ILE A 234 2.01 -9.39 -22.31
CA ILE A 234 2.59 -8.82 -23.52
C ILE A 234 2.75 -7.31 -23.41
N PHE A 235 1.74 -6.60 -22.90
CA PHE A 235 1.78 -5.15 -22.71
C PHE A 235 2.90 -4.75 -21.73
N LEU A 236 3.01 -5.45 -20.60
CA LEU A 236 4.06 -5.15 -19.63
C LEU A 236 5.46 -5.48 -20.15
N LEU A 237 5.64 -6.58 -20.86
CA LEU A 237 6.92 -6.88 -21.49
C LEU A 237 7.29 -5.83 -22.52
N THR A 238 6.34 -5.40 -23.36
CA THR A 238 6.54 -4.32 -24.33
C THR A 238 6.86 -2.99 -23.63
N PHE A 239 6.18 -2.68 -22.54
CA PHE A 239 6.49 -1.52 -21.70
C PHE A 239 7.94 -1.56 -21.21
N VAL A 240 8.35 -2.67 -20.58
CA VAL A 240 9.72 -2.82 -20.06
C VAL A 240 10.76 -2.66 -21.16
N VAL A 241 10.58 -3.35 -22.31
CA VAL A 241 11.51 -3.24 -23.45
C VAL A 241 11.59 -1.80 -23.96
N ARG A 242 10.45 -1.11 -24.04
CA ARG A 242 10.40 0.30 -24.45
C ARG A 242 11.16 1.20 -23.46
N GLN A 243 10.88 1.08 -22.15
CA GLN A 243 11.56 1.89 -21.12
C GLN A 243 13.08 1.67 -21.08
N LEU A 244 13.56 0.48 -21.44
CA LEU A 244 15.00 0.20 -21.50
C LEU A 244 15.69 0.80 -22.72
N LYS A 245 14.96 1.04 -23.82
CA LYS A 245 15.48 1.59 -25.08
C LYS A 245 15.38 3.11 -25.17
N GLU A 246 14.41 3.71 -24.47
CA GLU A 246 14.14 5.15 -24.54
C GLU A 246 15.25 5.95 -23.85
N GLU A 247 15.70 7.05 -24.49
CA GLU A 247 16.70 7.95 -23.89
C GLU A 247 16.13 8.70 -22.68
N THR A 248 14.88 9.14 -22.76
CA THR A 248 14.12 9.80 -21.70
C THR A 248 12.92 8.95 -21.30
N PRO A 249 13.14 7.84 -20.58
CA PRO A 249 12.06 6.91 -20.26
C PRO A 249 11.04 7.53 -19.33
N PHE A 250 9.78 7.12 -19.52
CA PHE A 250 8.67 7.47 -18.66
C PHE A 250 8.89 7.00 -17.22
N LEU A 251 9.44 5.79 -17.07
CA LEU A 251 9.85 5.19 -15.81
C LEU A 251 11.27 4.61 -15.99
N ASP A 252 12.27 5.26 -15.39
CA ASP A 252 13.65 4.88 -15.61
C ASP A 252 14.03 3.57 -14.91
N LEU A 253 14.06 2.48 -15.66
CA LEU A 253 14.42 1.15 -15.16
C LEU A 253 15.94 0.99 -14.93
N ARG A 254 16.76 2.00 -15.24
CA ARG A 254 18.19 1.98 -14.93
C ARG A 254 18.48 1.95 -13.44
N VAL A 255 17.48 2.25 -12.59
CA VAL A 255 17.56 2.06 -11.13
C VAL A 255 18.02 0.64 -10.74
N PHE A 256 17.68 -0.38 -11.54
CA PHE A 256 18.10 -1.77 -11.29
C PHE A 256 19.60 -2.02 -11.49
N LYS A 257 20.33 -1.10 -12.12
CA LYS A 257 21.79 -1.18 -12.24
C LYS A 257 22.50 -0.84 -10.93
N TYR A 258 21.84 -0.14 -10.03
CA TYR A 258 22.44 0.26 -8.75
C TYR A 258 22.40 -0.88 -7.74
N GLN A 259 23.59 -1.22 -7.23
CA GLN A 259 23.74 -2.29 -6.25
C GLN A 259 22.96 -1.96 -4.97
N GLY A 260 22.22 -2.94 -4.45
CA GLY A 260 21.38 -2.80 -3.26
C GLY A 260 19.94 -2.34 -3.53
N TYR A 261 19.63 -1.74 -4.70
CA TYR A 261 18.27 -1.31 -5.01
C TYR A 261 17.29 -2.50 -5.14
N LEU A 262 17.61 -3.48 -5.99
CA LEU A 262 16.74 -4.64 -6.21
C LEU A 262 16.48 -5.47 -4.94
N PRO A 263 17.50 -5.86 -4.14
CA PRO A 263 17.24 -6.57 -2.88
C PRO A 263 16.36 -5.77 -1.92
N ALA A 264 16.58 -4.47 -1.79
CA ALA A 264 15.78 -3.62 -0.92
C ALA A 264 14.34 -3.46 -1.43
N MET A 265 14.13 -3.33 -2.74
CA MET A 265 12.79 -3.32 -3.35
C MET A 265 12.06 -4.64 -3.06
N LEU A 266 12.71 -5.79 -3.26
CA LEU A 266 12.12 -7.11 -2.99
C LEU A 266 11.77 -7.28 -1.50
N LEU A 267 12.61 -6.79 -0.59
CA LEU A 267 12.32 -6.77 0.85
C LEU A 267 11.07 -5.95 1.17
N THR A 268 10.89 -4.82 0.50
CA THR A 268 9.69 -4.00 0.67
C THR A 268 8.44 -4.75 0.24
N GLY A 269 8.50 -5.44 -0.91
CA GLY A 269 7.40 -6.27 -1.41
C GLY A 269 7.10 -7.47 -0.49
N MET A 270 8.12 -8.18 -0.04
CA MET A 270 8.04 -9.29 0.92
C MET A 270 7.35 -8.84 2.22
N SER A 271 7.80 -7.73 2.77
CA SER A 271 7.25 -7.19 4.02
C SER A 271 5.78 -6.75 3.84
N TYR A 272 5.46 -6.12 2.73
CA TYR A 272 4.08 -5.71 2.40
C TYR A 272 3.16 -6.92 2.17
N SER A 273 3.68 -8.01 1.58
CA SER A 273 2.97 -9.29 1.48
C SER A 273 2.51 -9.78 2.84
N GLY A 274 3.38 -9.74 3.85
CA GLY A 274 3.04 -10.12 5.21
C GLY A 274 1.94 -9.24 5.83
N LEU A 275 2.05 -7.92 5.67
CA LEU A 275 1.05 -6.96 6.14
C LEU A 275 -0.33 -7.24 5.52
N ILE A 276 -0.38 -7.34 4.20
CA ILE A 276 -1.65 -7.55 3.47
C ILE A 276 -2.25 -8.91 3.80
N THR A 277 -1.43 -9.96 3.92
CA THR A 277 -1.94 -11.29 4.30
C THR A 277 -2.52 -11.28 5.70
N ALA A 278 -1.89 -10.60 6.66
CA ALA A 278 -2.44 -10.44 8.00
C ALA A 278 -3.80 -9.73 7.98
N THR A 279 -3.96 -8.66 7.19
CA THR A 279 -5.24 -7.93 7.06
C THR A 279 -6.35 -8.80 6.46
N VAL A 280 -6.04 -9.84 5.72
CA VAL A 280 -7.01 -10.81 5.18
C VAL A 280 -7.27 -11.97 6.15
N LEU A 281 -6.22 -12.59 6.67
CA LEU A 281 -6.34 -13.78 7.52
C LEU A 281 -6.97 -13.45 8.88
N MET A 282 -6.58 -12.35 9.52
CA MET A 282 -7.03 -12.04 10.88
C MET A 282 -8.55 -11.88 11.01
N PRO A 283 -9.25 -11.10 10.14
CA PRO A 283 -10.70 -11.06 10.17
C PRO A 283 -11.36 -12.42 9.97
N LEU A 284 -10.76 -13.31 9.15
CA LEU A 284 -11.27 -14.66 8.94
C LEU A 284 -11.12 -15.52 10.19
N TYR A 285 -9.98 -15.46 10.90
CA TYR A 285 -9.84 -16.10 12.22
C TYR A 285 -10.90 -15.58 13.19
N PHE A 286 -11.02 -14.28 13.34
CA PHE A 286 -11.94 -13.68 14.31
C PHE A 286 -13.41 -13.98 14.01
N GLN A 287 -13.83 -13.89 12.75
CA GLN A 287 -15.24 -14.03 12.38
C GLN A 287 -15.66 -15.47 12.11
N LYS A 288 -14.79 -16.30 11.48
CA LYS A 288 -15.15 -17.66 11.06
C LYS A 288 -14.75 -18.74 12.07
N VAL A 289 -13.71 -18.50 12.88
CA VAL A 289 -13.22 -19.47 13.87
C VAL A 289 -13.73 -19.09 15.27
N TYR A 290 -13.57 -17.82 15.65
CA TYR A 290 -14.02 -17.34 16.98
C TYR A 290 -15.45 -16.81 16.99
N HIS A 291 -16.15 -16.80 15.82
CA HIS A 291 -17.54 -16.35 15.67
C HIS A 291 -17.82 -14.94 16.19
N LEU A 292 -16.81 -14.06 16.14
CA LEU A 292 -16.93 -12.69 16.59
C LEU A 292 -17.64 -11.83 15.54
N VAL A 293 -18.42 -10.87 15.99
CA VAL A 293 -19.07 -9.89 15.11
C VAL A 293 -18.03 -9.00 14.42
N PRO A 294 -18.30 -8.51 13.18
CA PRO A 294 -17.33 -7.73 12.40
C PRO A 294 -16.72 -6.53 13.13
N VAL A 295 -17.50 -5.85 13.97
CA VAL A 295 -17.03 -4.70 14.76
C VAL A 295 -15.94 -5.11 15.75
N ILE A 296 -16.17 -6.19 16.50
CA ILE A 296 -15.17 -6.74 17.46
C ILE A 296 -13.92 -7.21 16.70
N SER A 297 -14.11 -7.89 15.56
CA SER A 297 -13.01 -8.31 14.68
C SER A 297 -12.13 -7.12 14.26
N GLY A 298 -12.74 -5.99 13.88
CA GLY A 298 -12.01 -4.76 13.56
C GLY A 298 -11.26 -4.17 14.75
N LEU A 299 -11.88 -4.14 15.93
CA LEU A 299 -11.25 -3.63 17.15
C LEU A 299 -10.04 -4.47 17.58
N LEU A 300 -10.08 -5.79 17.37
CA LEU A 300 -8.97 -6.69 17.68
C LEU A 300 -7.77 -6.53 16.73
N MET A 301 -7.91 -5.82 15.62
CA MET A 301 -6.78 -5.43 14.77
C MET A 301 -6.03 -4.19 15.29
N ILE A 302 -6.63 -3.40 16.18
CA ILE A 302 -6.02 -2.17 16.70
C ILE A 302 -4.66 -2.41 17.36
N PRO A 303 -4.46 -3.43 18.24
CA PRO A 303 -3.17 -3.66 18.88
C PRO A 303 -2.04 -3.85 17.87
N ALA A 304 -2.27 -4.62 16.79
CA ALA A 304 -1.29 -4.85 15.74
C ALA A 304 -0.96 -3.56 14.99
N ALA A 305 -1.96 -2.77 14.59
CA ALA A 305 -1.77 -1.52 13.90
C ALA A 305 -1.10 -0.43 14.77
N VAL A 306 -1.40 -0.37 16.06
CA VAL A 306 -0.70 0.52 17.02
C VAL A 306 0.75 0.08 17.18
N PHE A 307 1.00 -1.22 17.23
CA PHE A 307 2.36 -1.75 17.31
C PHE A 307 3.16 -1.42 16.04
N LEU A 308 2.61 -1.67 14.85
CA LEU A 308 3.18 -1.25 13.56
C LEU A 308 3.55 0.24 13.58
N SER A 309 2.57 1.09 13.89
CA SER A 309 2.73 2.54 13.87
C SER A 309 3.79 3.03 14.85
N SER A 310 3.85 2.45 16.05
CA SER A 310 4.82 2.81 17.08
C SER A 310 6.23 2.33 16.77
N MET A 311 6.39 1.21 16.03
CA MET A 311 7.69 0.66 15.67
C MET A 311 8.30 1.37 14.45
N ASN A 312 7.51 1.91 13.52
CA ASN A 312 8.03 2.57 12.33
C ASN A 312 9.06 3.69 12.61
N PRO A 313 8.82 4.68 13.52
CA PRO A 313 9.83 5.69 13.83
C PRO A 313 11.06 5.13 14.54
N ARG A 314 10.89 4.02 15.31
CA ARG A 314 12.02 3.33 15.95
C ARG A 314 12.88 2.62 14.93
N ALA A 315 12.26 1.93 13.97
CA ALA A 315 12.93 1.27 12.86
C ALA A 315 13.71 2.27 11.99
N GLY A 316 13.13 3.45 11.71
CA GLY A 316 13.82 4.53 11.00
C GLY A 316 15.09 5.01 11.71
N ARG A 317 15.04 5.24 13.02
CA ARG A 317 16.20 5.63 13.83
C ARG A 317 17.25 4.52 13.94
N LEU A 318 16.79 3.27 14.03
CA LEU A 318 17.69 2.12 14.07
C LEU A 318 18.40 1.91 12.73
N LEU A 319 17.71 2.18 11.60
CA LEU A 319 18.33 2.12 10.27
C LEU A 319 19.60 2.99 10.19
N GLU A 320 19.54 4.21 10.74
CA GLU A 320 20.66 5.14 10.76
C GLU A 320 21.83 4.65 11.66
N LYS A 321 21.53 3.90 12.73
CA LYS A 321 22.52 3.44 13.70
C LYS A 321 23.17 2.11 13.36
N ILE A 322 22.39 1.13 12.90
CA ILE A 322 22.83 -0.26 12.74
C ILE A 322 22.72 -0.78 11.31
N GLY A 323 22.19 0.07 10.39
CA GLY A 323 22.00 -0.30 9.00
C GLY A 323 20.78 -1.22 8.74
N LEU A 324 20.55 -1.56 7.45
CA LEU A 324 19.36 -2.30 7.03
C LEU A 324 19.40 -3.78 7.42
N ARG A 325 20.57 -4.44 7.32
CA ARG A 325 20.68 -5.90 7.49
C ARG A 325 20.17 -6.41 8.84
N PRO A 326 20.58 -5.85 10.01
CA PRO A 326 20.04 -6.29 11.30
C PRO A 326 18.54 -6.09 11.44
N LEU A 327 17.99 -5.01 10.85
CA LEU A 327 16.56 -4.74 10.88
C LEU A 327 15.76 -5.76 10.07
N VAL A 328 16.27 -6.15 8.90
CA VAL A 328 15.65 -7.20 8.09
C VAL A 328 15.65 -8.54 8.82
N LEU A 329 16.76 -8.91 9.47
CA LEU A 329 16.84 -10.13 10.26
C LEU A 329 15.83 -10.12 11.42
N LEU A 330 15.76 -9.02 12.18
CA LEU A 330 14.80 -8.86 13.27
C LEU A 330 13.36 -8.92 12.74
N GLY A 331 13.04 -8.13 11.73
CA GLY A 331 11.69 -8.07 11.17
C GLY A 331 11.26 -9.40 10.55
N SER A 332 12.15 -10.09 9.81
CA SER A 332 11.87 -11.42 9.26
C SER A 332 11.64 -12.44 10.37
N THR A 333 12.43 -12.42 11.46
CA THR A 333 12.22 -13.30 12.61
C THR A 333 10.86 -13.04 13.25
N MET A 334 10.47 -11.79 13.46
CA MET A 334 9.15 -11.46 13.99
C MET A 334 8.03 -11.98 13.09
N MET A 335 8.16 -11.79 11.76
CA MET A 335 7.15 -12.28 10.82
C MET A 335 7.08 -13.81 10.77
N VAL A 336 8.23 -14.51 10.82
CA VAL A 336 8.25 -16.00 10.93
C VAL A 336 7.53 -16.45 12.20
N LEU A 337 7.86 -15.85 13.33
CA LEU A 337 7.22 -16.19 14.61
C LEU A 337 5.72 -15.89 14.58
N GLY A 338 5.31 -14.78 13.96
CA GLY A 338 3.90 -14.44 13.79
C GLY A 338 3.13 -15.47 12.96
N TYR A 339 3.69 -15.91 11.82
CA TYR A 339 3.07 -16.96 11.01
C TYR A 339 3.09 -18.33 11.70
N VAL A 340 4.17 -18.69 12.42
CA VAL A 340 4.23 -19.92 13.22
C VAL A 340 3.17 -19.91 14.31
N ASP A 341 3.01 -18.79 15.01
CA ASP A 341 1.98 -18.61 16.02
C ASP A 341 0.58 -18.81 15.44
N LEU A 342 0.26 -18.18 14.31
CA LEU A 342 -1.01 -18.36 13.63
C LEU A 342 -1.22 -19.80 13.13
N ALA A 343 -0.18 -20.44 12.61
CA ALA A 343 -0.26 -21.82 12.11
C ALA A 343 -0.52 -22.84 13.23
N VAL A 344 0.01 -22.62 14.42
CA VAL A 344 -0.06 -23.57 15.54
C VAL A 344 -1.17 -23.24 16.52
N PHE A 345 -1.33 -21.97 16.85
CA PHE A 345 -2.21 -21.48 17.93
C PHE A 345 -3.36 -20.61 17.45
N GLY A 346 -3.36 -20.14 16.20
CA GLY A 346 -4.33 -19.17 15.67
C GLY A 346 -5.79 -19.57 15.81
N THR A 347 -6.11 -20.87 15.86
CA THR A 347 -7.47 -21.40 16.09
C THR A 347 -7.75 -21.80 17.52
N LYS A 348 -6.72 -21.85 18.38
CA LYS A 348 -6.85 -22.37 19.76
C LYS A 348 -7.01 -21.23 20.78
N TYR A 349 -6.25 -20.16 20.61
CA TYR A 349 -6.18 -19.07 21.59
C TYR A 349 -6.26 -17.72 20.92
N LEU A 350 -7.34 -16.98 21.17
CA LEU A 350 -7.59 -15.66 20.60
C LEU A 350 -6.45 -14.67 20.90
N LEU A 351 -5.92 -14.69 22.13
CA LEU A 351 -4.82 -13.81 22.53
C LEU A 351 -3.55 -14.06 21.70
N LEU A 352 -3.21 -15.34 21.44
CA LEU A 352 -2.05 -15.70 20.63
C LEU A 352 -2.27 -15.26 19.17
N ALA A 353 -3.47 -15.44 18.61
CA ALA A 353 -3.78 -14.92 17.28
C ALA A 353 -3.55 -13.40 17.17
N ILE A 354 -3.91 -12.61 18.19
CA ILE A 354 -3.64 -11.18 18.25
C ILE A 354 -2.13 -10.91 18.33
N ILE A 355 -1.39 -11.67 19.15
CA ILE A 355 0.07 -11.55 19.26
C ILE A 355 0.74 -11.89 17.93
N GLY A 356 0.27 -12.94 17.24
CA GLY A 356 0.74 -13.29 15.90
C GLY A 356 0.57 -12.14 14.91
N ALA A 357 -0.59 -11.47 14.90
CA ALA A 357 -0.81 -10.28 14.09
C ALA A 357 0.13 -9.12 14.47
N MET A 358 0.35 -8.88 15.76
CA MET A 358 1.30 -7.87 16.23
C MET A 358 2.73 -8.16 15.76
N LEU A 359 3.16 -9.42 15.79
CA LEU A 359 4.47 -9.83 15.32
C LEU A 359 4.62 -9.62 13.80
N LEU A 360 3.59 -9.95 13.01
CA LEU A 360 3.59 -9.74 11.56
C LEU A 360 3.70 -8.25 11.23
N GLU A 361 2.87 -7.41 11.83
CA GLU A 361 2.86 -5.98 11.58
C GLU A 361 4.10 -5.27 12.16
N GLY A 362 4.57 -5.69 13.33
CA GLY A 362 5.84 -5.21 13.90
C GLY A 362 7.04 -5.55 13.03
N GLY A 363 7.09 -6.79 12.52
CA GLY A 363 8.12 -7.22 11.56
C GLY A 363 8.10 -6.37 10.29
N ASN A 364 6.91 -6.04 9.78
CA ASN A 364 6.75 -5.12 8.65
C ASN A 364 7.36 -3.74 8.94
N ALA A 365 7.14 -3.17 10.13
CA ALA A 365 7.71 -1.87 10.50
C ALA A 365 9.25 -1.85 10.43
N PHE A 366 9.91 -2.94 10.81
CA PHE A 366 11.36 -3.03 10.77
C PHE A 366 11.93 -3.26 9.37
N ILE A 367 11.12 -3.66 8.39
CA ILE A 367 11.61 -3.95 7.04
C ILE A 367 11.14 -2.90 6.04
N MET A 368 9.83 -2.60 5.96
CA MET A 368 9.24 -1.90 4.83
C MET A 368 9.83 -0.50 4.60
N MET A 369 9.73 0.41 5.56
CA MET A 369 10.23 1.77 5.40
C MET A 369 11.76 1.86 5.43
N PRO A 370 12.49 1.11 6.27
CA PRO A 370 13.94 1.00 6.17
C PRO A 370 14.43 0.52 4.80
N ALA A 371 13.75 -0.47 4.19
CA ALA A 371 14.12 -0.96 2.87
C ALA A 371 13.84 0.08 1.76
N VAL A 372 12.70 0.81 1.81
CA VAL A 372 12.43 1.94 0.91
C VAL A 372 13.52 2.99 1.00
N THR A 373 13.93 3.35 2.21
CA THR A 373 15.00 4.33 2.45
C THR A 373 16.33 3.84 1.87
N ALA A 374 16.71 2.60 2.16
CA ALA A 374 17.98 2.04 1.68
C ALA A 374 18.01 1.91 0.15
N ALA A 375 16.91 1.48 -0.47
CA ALA A 375 16.79 1.41 -1.93
C ALA A 375 17.02 2.79 -2.57
N ASN A 376 16.37 3.82 -2.05
CA ASN A 376 16.50 5.17 -2.61
C ASN A 376 17.83 5.84 -2.25
N ASN A 377 18.47 5.48 -1.13
CA ASN A 377 19.82 5.95 -0.80
C ASN A 377 20.90 5.38 -1.73
N ALA A 378 20.65 4.23 -2.36
CA ALA A 378 21.52 3.67 -3.38
C ALA A 378 21.45 4.42 -4.73
N LEU A 379 20.44 5.26 -4.93
CA LEU A 379 20.19 5.97 -6.19
C LEU A 379 20.78 7.39 -6.18
N PRO A 380 21.19 7.90 -7.35
CA PRO A 380 21.46 9.32 -7.54
C PRO A 380 20.14 10.11 -7.44
N LYS A 381 20.25 11.40 -7.08
CA LYS A 381 19.08 12.23 -6.75
C LYS A 381 18.00 12.26 -7.85
N HIS A 382 18.41 12.32 -9.12
CA HIS A 382 17.49 12.37 -10.27
C HIS A 382 16.71 11.07 -10.51
N LEU A 383 17.12 9.94 -9.91
CA LEU A 383 16.42 8.65 -10.02
C LEU A 383 15.54 8.31 -8.81
N VAL A 384 15.55 9.12 -7.75
CA VAL A 384 14.78 8.85 -6.52
C VAL A 384 13.29 8.78 -6.78
N SER A 385 12.73 9.68 -7.59
CA SER A 385 11.32 9.68 -7.98
C SER A 385 10.93 8.40 -8.74
N HIS A 386 11.74 8.01 -9.72
CA HIS A 386 11.54 6.76 -10.48
C HIS A 386 11.67 5.52 -9.60
N GLY A 387 12.71 5.47 -8.74
CA GLY A 387 12.91 4.38 -7.78
C GLY A 387 11.74 4.23 -6.82
N THR A 388 11.25 5.32 -6.28
CA THR A 388 10.10 5.33 -5.37
C THR A 388 8.82 4.86 -6.05
N ALA A 389 8.58 5.29 -7.30
CA ALA A 389 7.43 4.87 -8.09
C ALA A 389 7.46 3.35 -8.38
N ILE A 390 8.63 2.81 -8.75
CA ILE A 390 8.81 1.36 -8.99
C ILE A 390 8.55 0.57 -7.71
N ILE A 391 9.14 0.98 -6.57
CA ILE A 391 8.95 0.29 -5.28
C ILE A 391 7.47 0.28 -4.90
N THR A 392 6.79 1.43 -4.98
CA THR A 392 5.37 1.53 -4.59
C THR A 392 4.46 0.71 -5.50
N THR A 393 4.71 0.72 -6.81
CA THR A 393 3.96 -0.09 -7.79
C THR A 393 4.18 -1.59 -7.55
N MET A 394 5.45 -2.02 -7.44
CA MET A 394 5.77 -3.44 -7.20
C MET A 394 5.22 -3.94 -5.88
N ARG A 395 5.24 -3.12 -4.85
CA ARG A 395 4.62 -3.43 -3.57
C ARG A 395 3.13 -3.73 -3.70
N GLN A 396 2.39 -2.95 -4.48
CA GLN A 396 0.95 -3.19 -4.70
C GLN A 396 0.70 -4.47 -5.49
N VAL A 397 1.48 -4.75 -6.52
CA VAL A 397 1.37 -5.99 -7.30
C VAL A 397 1.67 -7.21 -6.43
N ILE A 398 2.74 -7.17 -5.63
CA ILE A 398 3.10 -8.26 -4.72
C ILE A 398 2.01 -8.45 -3.65
N GLY A 399 1.48 -7.37 -3.09
CA GLY A 399 0.37 -7.42 -2.14
C GLY A 399 -0.89 -8.08 -2.72
N ALA A 400 -1.30 -7.67 -3.92
CA ALA A 400 -2.45 -8.27 -4.61
C ALA A 400 -2.23 -9.77 -4.90
N THR A 401 -1.02 -10.12 -5.35
CA THR A 401 -0.64 -11.54 -5.58
C THR A 401 -0.72 -12.35 -4.28
N SER A 402 -0.33 -11.75 -3.15
CA SER A 402 -0.37 -12.42 -1.84
C SER A 402 -1.81 -12.71 -1.39
N ILE A 403 -2.76 -11.80 -1.66
CA ILE A 403 -4.19 -12.03 -1.41
C ILE A 403 -4.69 -13.20 -2.26
N LEU A 404 -4.34 -13.22 -3.55
CA LEU A 404 -4.71 -14.31 -4.44
C LEU A 404 -4.18 -15.66 -3.92
N VAL A 405 -2.89 -15.72 -3.60
CA VAL A 405 -2.25 -16.95 -3.08
C VAL A 405 -2.93 -17.40 -1.78
N ALA A 406 -3.19 -16.50 -0.85
CA ALA A 406 -3.92 -16.81 0.38
C ALA A 406 -5.32 -17.37 0.08
N SER A 407 -6.07 -16.75 -0.83
CA SER A 407 -7.41 -17.20 -1.22
C SER A 407 -7.40 -18.59 -1.87
N ILE A 408 -6.44 -18.86 -2.75
CA ILE A 408 -6.27 -20.18 -3.38
C ILE A 408 -5.92 -21.22 -2.34
N LEU A 409 -4.96 -20.97 -1.47
CA LEU A 409 -4.56 -21.91 -0.42
C LEU A 409 -5.73 -22.25 0.51
N ILE A 410 -6.47 -21.24 0.98
CA ILE A 410 -7.68 -21.45 1.79
C ILE A 410 -8.68 -22.33 1.01
N GLY A 411 -8.94 -22.02 -0.26
CA GLY A 411 -9.86 -22.76 -1.11
C GLY A 411 -9.44 -24.21 -1.37
N VAL A 412 -8.14 -24.48 -1.44
CA VAL A 412 -7.60 -25.85 -1.57
C VAL A 412 -7.74 -26.62 -0.27
N PHE A 413 -7.30 -26.04 0.86
CA PHE A 413 -7.29 -26.75 2.14
C PHE A 413 -8.68 -26.95 2.72
N ILE A 414 -9.64 -26.06 2.49
CA ILE A 414 -11.02 -26.22 3.00
C ILE A 414 -11.74 -27.44 2.42
N LYS A 415 -11.29 -27.95 1.27
CA LYS A 415 -11.87 -29.16 0.67
C LYS A 415 -11.55 -30.45 1.47
N SER A 416 -10.46 -30.44 2.22
CA SER A 416 -9.95 -31.61 2.97
C SER A 416 -9.91 -31.41 4.47
N THR A 417 -10.11 -30.19 4.96
CA THR A 417 -9.98 -29.86 6.38
C THR A 417 -11.06 -28.88 6.84
N SER A 418 -11.14 -28.64 8.16
CA SER A 418 -12.02 -27.59 8.70
C SER A 418 -11.54 -26.19 8.28
N TYR A 419 -12.44 -25.18 8.30
CA TYR A 419 -12.11 -23.81 7.95
C TYR A 419 -10.94 -23.25 8.76
N GLY A 420 -10.90 -23.53 10.08
CA GLY A 420 -9.81 -23.12 10.94
C GLY A 420 -8.47 -23.78 10.58
N ALA A 421 -8.49 -25.10 10.30
CA ALA A 421 -7.29 -25.80 9.86
C ALA A 421 -6.80 -25.29 8.49
N ALA A 422 -7.70 -24.93 7.57
CA ALA A 422 -7.33 -24.32 6.29
C ALA A 422 -6.61 -22.97 6.47
N LEU A 423 -7.05 -22.15 7.42
CA LEU A 423 -6.36 -20.90 7.77
C LEU A 423 -4.97 -21.16 8.37
N ASN A 424 -4.86 -22.15 9.29
CA ASN A 424 -3.58 -22.52 9.89
C ASN A 424 -2.58 -23.04 8.84
N HIS A 425 -3.03 -23.90 7.91
CA HIS A 425 -2.19 -24.38 6.81
C HIS A 425 -1.77 -23.23 5.87
N THR A 426 -2.67 -22.30 5.59
CA THR A 426 -2.35 -21.11 4.79
C THR A 426 -1.28 -20.27 5.50
N ALA A 427 -1.42 -20.01 6.80
CA ALA A 427 -0.40 -19.30 7.58
C ALA A 427 0.95 -20.01 7.54
N ALA A 428 0.96 -21.36 7.65
CA ALA A 428 2.17 -22.17 7.56
C ALA A 428 2.90 -22.01 6.21
N TRP A 429 2.18 -21.97 5.09
CA TRP A 429 2.76 -21.71 3.77
C TRP A 429 3.36 -20.32 3.65
N PHE A 430 2.73 -19.32 4.28
CA PHE A 430 3.23 -17.95 4.27
C PHE A 430 4.52 -17.74 5.08
N ILE A 431 4.97 -18.71 5.90
CA ILE A 431 6.29 -18.69 6.55
C ILE A 431 7.42 -18.60 5.52
N LEU A 432 7.26 -19.18 4.33
CA LEU A 432 8.25 -19.14 3.27
C LEU A 432 8.59 -17.72 2.81
N ILE A 433 7.63 -16.79 2.91
CA ILE A 433 7.82 -15.41 2.48
C ILE A 433 8.86 -14.68 3.35
N PRO A 434 8.70 -14.53 4.68
CA PRO A 434 9.71 -13.89 5.50
C PRO A 434 11.02 -14.67 5.59
N LEU A 435 11.04 -15.98 5.35
CA LEU A 435 12.28 -16.75 5.22
C LEU A 435 13.13 -16.26 4.04
N SER A 436 12.52 -15.80 2.93
CA SER A 436 13.25 -15.17 1.83
C SER A 436 13.98 -13.89 2.27
N GLY A 437 13.52 -13.23 3.34
CA GLY A 437 14.16 -12.06 3.92
C GLY A 437 15.59 -12.34 4.42
N TYR A 438 15.87 -13.51 4.97
CA TYR A 438 17.22 -13.90 5.38
C TYR A 438 18.16 -14.03 4.17
N LEU A 439 17.67 -14.61 3.06
CA LEU A 439 18.42 -14.71 1.81
C LEU A 439 18.70 -13.33 1.21
N LEU A 440 17.70 -12.45 1.20
CA LEU A 440 17.87 -11.08 0.72
C LEU A 440 18.79 -10.26 1.63
N ALA A 441 18.73 -10.45 2.96
CA ALA A 441 19.62 -9.79 3.91
C ALA A 441 21.10 -10.15 3.66
N SER A 442 21.40 -11.38 3.21
CA SER A 442 22.77 -11.80 2.87
C SER A 442 23.33 -11.07 1.64
N ARG A 443 22.45 -10.57 0.74
CA ARG A 443 22.82 -9.81 -0.46
C ARG A 443 23.00 -8.32 -0.20
N ILE A 444 22.61 -7.82 0.98
CA ILE A 444 22.81 -6.44 1.39
C ILE A 444 24.24 -6.30 1.91
N ARG A 445 25.05 -5.51 1.21
CA ARG A 445 26.39 -5.16 1.71
C ARG A 445 26.24 -4.29 2.96
N VAL A 446 26.96 -4.66 4.01
CA VAL A 446 27.14 -3.79 5.18
C VAL A 446 27.90 -2.56 4.69
N GLN A 447 27.24 -1.41 4.56
CA GLN A 447 27.94 -0.15 4.41
C GLN A 447 28.75 0.02 5.71
N LYS A 448 30.07 -0.14 5.64
CA LYS A 448 30.95 0.38 6.69
C LYS A 448 30.73 1.89 6.70
N GLN A 449 30.27 2.41 7.82
CA GLN A 449 30.39 3.83 8.13
C GLN A 449 31.89 4.10 8.30
N ASP A 450 32.53 4.70 7.29
CA ASP A 450 33.83 5.34 7.45
C ASP A 450 33.62 6.70 8.11
#